data_ef1a8d6592dbe714ce05704f6ff1a4cc
#
_entry.id   ef1a8d6592dbe714ce05704f6ff1a4cc
#
_cell.length_a   1.000
_cell.length_b   1.000
_cell.length_c   1.000
_cell.angle_alpha   90.00
_cell.angle_beta   90.00
_cell.angle_gamma   90.00
#
_symmetry.space_group_name_H-M   'P 1'
#
loop_
_entity.id
_entity.type
_entity.pdbx_description
1 polymer ?
#
loop_
_entity_poly.entity_id
_entity_poly.type
_entity_poly.pdbx_seq_one_letter_code
_entity_poly.pdbx_strand_id
1 'polypeptide(L)'
;MSRKTLTLGHSPDPDDAFMFYGLAKDLIPTDGFRFEHILQDIQTLNERATRGELDISAISIHAYAYVSDKYALLPSGASMGDGYGPMLVAKQKLSKTEVANKLIAVPGTMTSAFLALQLWLGRPAKDFRYLVTPFDEIFEAVRSGKADVGLIIHEGQLTYEKEGLQVCEDLGKWWGQQNGGLPLPLGGNVIHKRFDPAVRKQISDILTASIQYSLDHRASAVEHALQYARNMGRDLADKFVGMYVNHWTLDYGEKGRESIRRFLGRAFESGLLPHQQELEFVP
;
A
#
# COMPACT_ATOMS: atom_id res chain seq x y z
N MET A 1 29.86 -2.92 -20.28
CA MET A 1 28.94 -4.07 -20.13
C MET A 1 27.51 -3.57 -20.25
N SER A 2 26.60 -4.25 -20.94
CA SER A 2 25.20 -3.82 -21.01
C SER A 2 24.55 -4.01 -19.62
N ARG A 3 23.85 -2.98 -19.12
CA ARG A 3 23.09 -3.09 -17.88
C ARG A 3 21.92 -4.06 -18.06
N LYS A 4 21.68 -4.93 -17.08
CA LYS A 4 20.49 -5.81 -17.08
C LYS A 4 19.27 -4.98 -16.70
N THR A 5 18.28 -4.91 -17.59
CA THR A 5 17.03 -4.18 -17.32
C THR A 5 16.10 -5.04 -16.46
N LEU A 6 15.53 -4.42 -15.42
CA LEU A 6 14.54 -4.98 -14.50
C LEU A 6 13.30 -4.09 -14.50
N THR A 7 12.14 -4.71 -14.52
CA THR A 7 10.86 -4.00 -14.37
C THR A 7 10.58 -3.71 -12.90
N LEU A 8 10.22 -2.46 -12.58
CA LEU A 8 9.86 -2.00 -11.25
C LEU A 8 8.46 -1.37 -11.29
N GLY A 9 7.45 -2.12 -10.88
CA GLY A 9 6.08 -1.65 -10.78
C GLY A 9 5.83 -0.90 -9.48
N HIS A 10 5.31 0.32 -9.58
CA HIS A 10 4.87 1.09 -8.41
C HIS A 10 3.75 2.07 -8.80
N SER A 11 3.06 2.63 -7.79
CA SER A 11 1.97 3.54 -8.07
C SER A 11 2.48 4.92 -8.55
N PRO A 12 1.67 5.66 -9.33
CA PRO A 12 1.95 7.05 -9.65
C PRO A 12 1.51 7.99 -8.51
N ASP A 13 1.77 7.60 -7.25
CA ASP A 13 1.44 8.39 -6.07
C ASP A 13 2.70 9.04 -5.48
N PRO A 14 2.58 10.14 -4.75
CA PRO A 14 3.73 10.89 -4.26
C PRO A 14 4.68 10.10 -3.36
N ASP A 15 4.18 9.17 -2.55
CA ASP A 15 4.97 8.35 -1.64
C ASP A 15 5.86 7.35 -2.41
N ASP A 16 5.32 6.65 -3.41
CA ASP A 16 6.12 5.78 -4.28
C ASP A 16 7.12 6.58 -5.11
N ALA A 17 6.71 7.69 -5.71
CA ALA A 17 7.60 8.57 -6.47
C ALA A 17 8.75 9.11 -5.59
N PHE A 18 8.47 9.41 -4.32
CA PHE A 18 9.48 9.80 -3.36
C PHE A 18 10.46 8.65 -3.07
N MET A 19 9.97 7.43 -2.78
CA MET A 19 10.81 6.27 -2.48
C MET A 19 11.84 5.98 -3.60
N PHE A 20 11.41 6.12 -4.85
CA PHE A 20 12.22 5.77 -6.00
C PHE A 20 12.92 6.96 -6.67
N TYR A 21 12.94 8.14 -6.02
CA TYR A 21 13.61 9.34 -6.56
C TYR A 21 15.07 9.10 -6.91
N GLY A 22 15.83 8.43 -6.02
CA GLY A 22 17.24 8.12 -6.24
C GLY A 22 17.47 7.27 -7.50
N LEU A 23 16.60 6.30 -7.77
CA LEU A 23 16.64 5.45 -8.97
C LEU A 23 16.14 6.19 -10.21
N ALA A 24 15.03 6.89 -10.11
CA ALA A 24 14.41 7.58 -11.25
C ALA A 24 15.28 8.72 -11.83
N LYS A 25 16.22 9.24 -11.04
CA LYS A 25 17.15 10.30 -11.43
C LYS A 25 18.61 9.83 -11.56
N ASP A 26 18.88 8.52 -11.54
CA ASP A 26 20.24 7.95 -11.61
C ASP A 26 21.20 8.56 -10.56
N LEU A 27 20.71 8.81 -9.32
CA LEU A 27 21.47 9.50 -8.26
C LEU A 27 22.20 8.52 -7.32
N ILE A 28 22.00 7.22 -7.49
CA ILE A 28 22.62 6.16 -6.70
C ILE A 28 23.25 5.09 -7.61
N PRO A 29 24.29 4.38 -7.14
CA PRO A 29 24.83 3.23 -7.85
C PRO A 29 23.79 2.13 -8.02
N THR A 30 23.74 1.51 -9.19
CA THR A 30 22.82 0.41 -9.50
C THR A 30 23.51 -0.90 -9.86
N ASP A 31 24.83 -0.97 -9.71
CA ASP A 31 25.67 -2.18 -9.82
C ASP A 31 25.40 -3.06 -11.06
N GLY A 32 25.24 -2.40 -12.21
CA GLY A 32 24.98 -3.07 -13.50
C GLY A 32 23.50 -3.35 -13.79
N PHE A 33 22.57 -2.93 -12.95
CA PHE A 33 21.14 -2.94 -13.26
C PHE A 33 20.65 -1.59 -13.83
N ARG A 34 19.54 -1.68 -14.56
CA ARG A 34 18.73 -0.55 -14.98
C ARG A 34 17.29 -0.86 -14.59
N PHE A 35 16.59 0.10 -13.99
CA PHE A 35 15.20 -0.06 -13.60
C PHE A 35 14.29 0.63 -14.61
N GLU A 36 13.34 -0.14 -15.15
CA GLU A 36 12.25 0.37 -15.97
C GLU A 36 11.02 0.53 -15.06
N HIS A 37 10.64 1.78 -14.81
CA HIS A 37 9.52 2.12 -13.94
C HIS A 37 8.18 1.92 -14.67
N ILE A 38 7.33 1.04 -14.12
CA ILE A 38 5.99 0.74 -14.63
C ILE A 38 4.97 1.35 -13.66
N LEU A 39 4.39 2.48 -14.07
CA LEU A 39 3.46 3.25 -13.23
C LEU A 39 2.02 2.78 -13.42
N GLN A 40 1.45 2.15 -12.41
CA GLN A 40 0.07 1.66 -12.41
C GLN A 40 -0.51 1.73 -10.99
N ASP A 41 -1.84 1.80 -10.87
CA ASP A 41 -2.51 1.73 -9.59
C ASP A 41 -2.26 0.38 -8.89
N ILE A 42 -2.40 0.37 -7.55
CA ILE A 42 -2.03 -0.80 -6.74
C ILE A 42 -2.90 -2.02 -7.03
N GLN A 43 -4.18 -1.87 -7.40
CA GLN A 43 -5.04 -3.00 -7.75
C GLN A 43 -4.53 -3.68 -9.02
N THR A 44 -4.19 -2.90 -10.05
CA THR A 44 -3.59 -3.39 -11.30
C THR A 44 -2.25 -4.09 -11.05
N LEU A 45 -1.38 -3.52 -10.20
CA LEU A 45 -0.11 -4.16 -9.81
C LEU A 45 -0.34 -5.49 -9.07
N ASN A 46 -1.30 -5.53 -8.16
CA ASN A 46 -1.69 -6.77 -7.47
C ASN A 46 -2.12 -7.86 -8.45
N GLU A 47 -2.94 -7.52 -9.43
CA GLU A 47 -3.40 -8.45 -10.48
C GLU A 47 -2.23 -8.94 -11.36
N ARG A 48 -1.32 -8.05 -11.73
CA ARG A 48 -0.10 -8.43 -12.47
C ARG A 48 0.82 -9.35 -11.67
N ALA A 49 0.92 -9.12 -10.35
CA ALA A 49 1.70 -9.98 -9.47
C ALA A 49 1.13 -11.42 -9.43
N THR A 50 -0.19 -11.61 -9.50
CA THR A 50 -0.77 -12.98 -9.57
C THR A 50 -0.29 -13.75 -10.79
N ARG A 51 0.06 -13.06 -11.88
CA ARG A 51 0.58 -13.65 -13.11
C ARG A 51 2.11 -13.70 -13.18
N GLY A 52 2.81 -13.13 -12.17
CA GLY A 52 4.28 -13.13 -12.12
C GLY A 52 4.94 -12.26 -13.19
N GLU A 53 4.28 -11.19 -13.63
CA GLU A 53 4.73 -10.41 -14.79
C GLU A 53 5.96 -9.53 -14.54
N LEU A 54 6.04 -8.91 -13.35
CA LEU A 54 7.08 -7.93 -13.03
C LEU A 54 8.23 -8.55 -12.25
N ASP A 55 9.44 -8.01 -12.42
CA ASP A 55 10.62 -8.42 -11.66
C ASP A 55 10.50 -7.98 -10.19
N ILE A 56 10.11 -6.73 -10.01
CA ILE A 56 9.89 -6.08 -8.73
C ILE A 56 8.55 -5.35 -8.83
N SER A 57 7.76 -5.37 -7.77
CA SER A 57 6.46 -4.68 -7.75
C SER A 57 6.12 -4.21 -6.35
N ALA A 58 5.53 -3.02 -6.26
CA ALA A 58 4.69 -2.70 -5.13
C ALA A 58 3.51 -3.68 -5.06
N ILE A 59 3.10 -4.05 -3.87
CA ILE A 59 2.01 -4.99 -3.62
C ILE A 59 1.26 -4.65 -2.34
N SER A 60 -0.05 -4.86 -2.35
CA SER A 60 -0.81 -4.90 -1.11
C SER A 60 -0.46 -6.15 -0.29
N ILE A 61 -0.33 -6.04 1.03
CA ILE A 61 -0.06 -7.21 1.88
C ILE A 61 -1.17 -8.26 1.76
N HIS A 62 -2.42 -7.85 1.52
CA HIS A 62 -3.50 -8.78 1.16
C HIS A 62 -3.17 -9.59 -0.09
N ALA A 63 -2.76 -8.92 -1.16
CA ALA A 63 -2.43 -9.57 -2.44
C ALA A 63 -1.22 -10.50 -2.33
N TYR A 64 -0.24 -10.18 -1.45
CA TYR A 64 0.90 -11.06 -1.19
C TYR A 64 0.46 -12.46 -0.77
N ALA A 65 -0.66 -12.60 -0.06
CA ALA A 65 -1.22 -13.88 0.31
C ALA A 65 -1.50 -14.83 -0.87
N TYR A 66 -1.64 -14.31 -2.07
CA TYR A 66 -1.94 -15.10 -3.28
C TYR A 66 -0.75 -15.27 -4.22
N VAL A 67 0.40 -14.70 -3.87
CA VAL A 67 1.60 -14.69 -4.74
C VAL A 67 2.88 -15.07 -3.99
N SER A 68 2.78 -15.51 -2.75
CA SER A 68 3.92 -15.91 -1.93
C SER A 68 4.72 -17.09 -2.52
N ASP A 69 4.14 -17.86 -3.43
CA ASP A 69 4.82 -18.88 -4.23
C ASP A 69 5.76 -18.27 -5.29
N LYS A 70 5.46 -17.07 -5.81
CA LYS A 70 6.19 -16.40 -6.90
C LYS A 70 7.13 -15.31 -6.42
N TYR A 71 6.79 -14.65 -5.32
CA TYR A 71 7.47 -13.45 -4.85
C TYR A 71 7.92 -13.58 -3.39
N ALA A 72 9.07 -12.96 -3.08
CA ALA A 72 9.53 -12.71 -1.72
C ALA A 72 9.33 -11.22 -1.39
N LEU A 73 9.00 -10.92 -0.13
CA LEU A 73 8.94 -9.55 0.39
C LEU A 73 10.35 -8.97 0.50
N LEU A 74 10.54 -7.76 0.02
CA LEU A 74 11.75 -6.97 0.31
C LEU A 74 11.67 -6.46 1.75
N PRO A 75 12.80 -6.28 2.45
CA PRO A 75 12.80 -5.76 3.82
C PRO A 75 12.42 -4.28 3.87
N SER A 76 12.54 -3.56 2.74
CA SER A 76 12.24 -2.14 2.58
C SER A 76 11.08 -1.89 1.63
N GLY A 77 10.55 -0.66 1.65
CA GLY A 77 9.42 -0.25 0.82
C GLY A 77 8.05 -0.54 1.46
N ALA A 78 8.03 -0.74 2.78
CA ALA A 78 6.78 -0.92 3.50
C ALA A 78 5.96 0.37 3.58
N SER A 79 4.66 0.23 3.41
CA SER A 79 3.65 1.22 3.76
C SER A 79 2.85 0.68 4.95
N MET A 80 2.98 1.34 6.10
CA MET A 80 2.36 0.94 7.37
C MET A 80 1.48 2.05 7.93
N GLY A 81 0.27 1.71 8.32
CA GLY A 81 -0.62 2.62 9.04
C GLY A 81 -0.37 2.57 10.54
N ASP A 82 0.49 3.45 11.06
CA ASP A 82 0.85 3.54 12.48
C ASP A 82 0.04 4.64 13.18
N GLY A 83 -1.08 4.26 13.79
CA GLY A 83 -2.04 5.19 14.39
C GLY A 83 -2.94 5.92 13.40
N TYR A 84 -2.90 5.54 12.13
CA TYR A 84 -3.80 5.98 11.05
C TYR A 84 -3.86 4.89 9.99
N GLY A 85 -4.81 4.97 9.05
CA GLY A 85 -4.89 4.00 7.96
C GLY A 85 -6.00 4.33 6.97
N PRO A 86 -6.42 3.35 6.16
CA PRO A 86 -7.58 3.51 5.30
C PRO A 86 -8.80 3.95 6.10
N MET A 87 -9.56 4.89 5.55
CA MET A 87 -10.71 5.48 6.23
C MET A 87 -12.01 5.13 5.53
N LEU A 88 -13.03 4.80 6.31
CA LEU A 88 -14.41 4.76 5.85
C LEU A 88 -15.03 6.13 6.03
N VAL A 89 -15.49 6.73 4.93
CA VAL A 89 -16.11 8.06 4.92
C VAL A 89 -17.50 8.02 4.31
N ALA A 90 -18.39 8.89 4.80
CA ALA A 90 -19.76 9.05 4.29
C ALA A 90 -20.20 10.51 4.44
N LYS A 91 -21.36 10.87 3.85
CA LYS A 91 -21.95 12.21 4.01
C LYS A 91 -22.31 12.55 5.46
N GLN A 92 -22.54 11.54 6.28
CA GLN A 92 -22.77 11.64 7.72
C GLN A 92 -22.07 10.51 8.43
N LYS A 93 -21.72 10.70 9.70
CA LYS A 93 -21.10 9.66 10.50
C LYS A 93 -22.08 8.50 10.70
N LEU A 94 -21.63 7.29 10.35
CA LEU A 94 -22.37 6.05 10.48
C LEU A 94 -21.69 5.13 11.49
N SER A 95 -22.48 4.38 12.22
CA SER A 95 -22.01 3.27 13.07
C SER A 95 -21.58 2.07 12.21
N LYS A 96 -20.80 1.16 12.79
CA LYS A 96 -20.38 -0.08 12.12
C LYS A 96 -21.58 -0.89 11.58
N THR A 97 -22.66 -0.97 12.34
CA THR A 97 -23.88 -1.69 11.93
C THR A 97 -24.56 -1.02 10.73
N GLU A 98 -24.58 0.31 10.69
CA GLU A 98 -25.12 1.05 9.55
C GLU A 98 -24.24 0.87 8.31
N VAL A 99 -22.91 1.03 8.44
CA VAL A 99 -21.95 0.81 7.34
C VAL A 99 -22.12 -0.59 6.74
N ALA A 100 -22.28 -1.62 7.58
CA ALA A 100 -22.41 -3.00 7.14
C ALA A 100 -23.64 -3.28 6.24
N ASN A 101 -24.63 -2.38 6.25
CA ASN A 101 -25.86 -2.46 5.45
C ASN A 101 -25.88 -1.51 4.26
N LYS A 102 -24.79 -0.77 4.02
CA LYS A 102 -24.64 0.23 2.97
C LYS A 102 -23.90 -0.31 1.75
N LEU A 103 -23.97 0.40 0.62
CA LEU A 103 -23.12 0.15 -0.54
C LEU A 103 -21.81 0.89 -0.33
N ILE A 104 -20.69 0.15 -0.32
CA ILE A 104 -19.35 0.68 -0.02
C ILE A 104 -18.54 0.75 -1.32
N ALA A 105 -18.12 1.94 -1.73
CA ALA A 105 -17.13 2.09 -2.80
C ALA A 105 -15.74 1.70 -2.27
N VAL A 106 -15.08 0.77 -2.95
CA VAL A 106 -13.77 0.21 -2.55
C VAL A 106 -12.75 0.31 -3.67
N PRO A 107 -11.46 0.57 -3.38
CA PRO A 107 -10.45 0.82 -4.41
C PRO A 107 -10.00 -0.45 -5.15
N GLY A 108 -10.38 -1.62 -4.67
CA GLY A 108 -10.01 -2.90 -5.26
C GLY A 108 -10.09 -4.03 -4.24
N THR A 109 -10.44 -5.22 -4.72
CA THR A 109 -10.70 -6.40 -3.88
C THR A 109 -9.42 -7.08 -3.38
N MET A 110 -8.27 -6.78 -3.96
CA MET A 110 -6.97 -7.30 -3.52
C MET A 110 -6.20 -6.32 -2.63
N THR A 111 -6.75 -5.12 -2.34
CA THR A 111 -6.08 -4.15 -1.46
C THR A 111 -6.11 -4.58 0.01
N SER A 112 -5.07 -4.22 0.76
CA SER A 112 -5.05 -4.46 2.22
C SER A 112 -6.16 -3.69 2.94
N ALA A 113 -6.57 -2.55 2.39
CA ALA A 113 -7.72 -1.80 2.89
C ALA A 113 -9.02 -2.62 2.81
N PHE A 114 -9.24 -3.34 1.71
CA PHE A 114 -10.41 -4.20 1.56
C PHE A 114 -10.38 -5.39 2.52
N LEU A 115 -9.22 -6.00 2.76
CA LEU A 115 -9.09 -7.05 3.78
C LEU A 115 -9.33 -6.49 5.19
N ALA A 116 -8.79 -5.31 5.51
CA ALA A 116 -9.02 -4.65 6.79
C ALA A 116 -10.51 -4.30 7.00
N LEU A 117 -11.20 -3.87 5.94
CA LEU A 117 -12.66 -3.65 5.96
C LEU A 117 -13.42 -4.93 6.31
N GLN A 118 -13.08 -6.06 5.69
CA GLN A 118 -13.71 -7.35 5.97
C GLN A 118 -13.48 -7.79 7.43
N LEU A 119 -12.24 -7.66 7.91
CA LEU A 119 -11.88 -7.94 9.30
C LEU A 119 -12.62 -7.02 10.27
N TRP A 120 -12.71 -5.72 9.94
CA TRP A 120 -13.44 -4.76 10.77
C TRP A 120 -14.93 -5.07 10.80
N LEU A 121 -15.55 -5.35 9.66
CA LEU A 121 -16.96 -5.75 9.59
C LEU A 121 -17.22 -7.09 10.29
N GLY A 122 -16.22 -7.99 10.31
CA GLY A 122 -16.37 -9.38 10.73
C GLY A 122 -17.20 -10.18 9.72
N ARG A 123 -17.12 -9.82 8.43
CA ARG A 123 -17.91 -10.41 7.33
C ARG A 123 -17.04 -10.59 6.09
N PRO A 124 -17.13 -11.75 5.40
CA PRO A 124 -16.49 -11.91 4.10
C PRO A 124 -17.18 -11.05 3.03
N ALA A 125 -16.49 -10.79 1.94
CA ALA A 125 -16.94 -9.93 0.85
C ALA A 125 -18.34 -10.28 0.31
N LYS A 126 -18.71 -11.56 0.31
CA LYS A 126 -20.01 -12.03 -0.16
C LYS A 126 -21.21 -11.61 0.72
N ASP A 127 -20.95 -11.17 1.95
CA ASP A 127 -21.96 -10.89 2.97
C ASP A 127 -22.23 -9.39 3.18
N PHE A 128 -21.65 -8.52 2.33
CA PHE A 128 -21.95 -7.09 2.28
C PHE A 128 -21.87 -6.56 0.85
N ARG A 129 -22.48 -5.40 0.61
CA ARG A 129 -22.51 -4.79 -0.73
C ARG A 129 -21.35 -3.85 -0.92
N TYR A 130 -20.61 -4.02 -2.01
CA TYR A 130 -19.55 -3.10 -2.40
C TYR A 130 -19.54 -2.85 -3.90
N LEU A 131 -18.93 -1.73 -4.30
CA LEU A 131 -18.70 -1.32 -5.67
C LEU A 131 -17.20 -1.06 -5.83
N VAL A 132 -16.52 -1.81 -6.71
CA VAL A 132 -15.14 -1.50 -7.07
C VAL A 132 -15.14 -0.20 -7.87
N THR A 133 -14.39 0.76 -7.41
CA THR A 133 -14.35 2.14 -7.93
C THR A 133 -12.88 2.56 -7.99
N PRO A 134 -12.40 3.18 -9.07
CA PRO A 134 -11.07 3.79 -9.10
C PRO A 134 -10.87 4.65 -7.85
N PHE A 135 -9.69 4.53 -7.24
CA PHE A 135 -9.47 5.12 -5.91
C PHE A 135 -9.65 6.65 -5.89
N ASP A 136 -9.37 7.34 -6.99
CA ASP A 136 -9.56 8.77 -7.20
C ASP A 136 -11.01 9.19 -7.49
N GLU A 137 -11.88 8.24 -7.81
CA GLU A 137 -13.32 8.48 -8.04
C GLU A 137 -14.19 8.18 -6.81
N ILE A 138 -13.62 7.67 -5.71
CA ILE A 138 -14.40 7.24 -4.53
C ILE A 138 -15.15 8.41 -3.89
N PHE A 139 -14.55 9.60 -3.78
CA PHE A 139 -15.23 10.77 -3.26
C PHE A 139 -16.46 11.14 -4.09
N GLU A 140 -16.31 11.15 -5.42
CA GLU A 140 -17.41 11.47 -6.31
C GLU A 140 -18.52 10.41 -6.22
N ALA A 141 -18.16 9.13 -6.11
CA ALA A 141 -19.14 8.06 -5.93
C ALA A 141 -20.00 8.27 -4.66
N VAL A 142 -19.39 8.74 -3.56
CA VAL A 142 -20.13 9.04 -2.32
C VAL A 142 -20.93 10.34 -2.45
N ARG A 143 -20.36 11.39 -3.02
CA ARG A 143 -21.05 12.68 -3.20
C ARG A 143 -22.27 12.59 -4.12
N SER A 144 -22.13 11.88 -5.23
CA SER A 144 -23.25 11.67 -6.18
C SER A 144 -24.31 10.70 -5.66
N GLY A 145 -24.01 9.93 -4.60
CA GLY A 145 -24.91 8.88 -4.09
C GLY A 145 -24.86 7.58 -4.87
N LYS A 146 -23.86 7.39 -5.75
CA LYS A 146 -23.56 6.12 -6.41
C LYS A 146 -23.15 5.05 -5.39
N ALA A 147 -22.50 5.47 -4.29
CA ALA A 147 -22.23 4.67 -3.11
C ALA A 147 -22.63 5.45 -1.84
N ASP A 148 -22.90 4.74 -0.75
CA ASP A 148 -23.25 5.34 0.54
C ASP A 148 -21.99 5.68 1.36
N VAL A 149 -20.96 4.84 1.25
CA VAL A 149 -19.71 4.91 2.01
C VAL A 149 -18.55 4.74 1.05
N GLY A 150 -17.43 5.42 1.29
CA GLY A 150 -16.18 5.25 0.54
C GLY A 150 -15.05 4.72 1.41
N LEU A 151 -14.26 3.79 0.91
CA LEU A 151 -13.02 3.30 1.53
C LEU A 151 -11.83 4.01 0.89
N ILE A 152 -11.22 4.95 1.60
CA ILE A 152 -10.16 5.82 1.10
C ILE A 152 -8.79 5.30 1.50
N ILE A 153 -7.85 5.25 0.54
CA ILE A 153 -6.48 4.71 0.72
C ILE A 153 -5.37 5.69 0.30
N HIS A 154 -5.71 6.91 -0.12
CA HIS A 154 -4.79 7.89 -0.72
C HIS A 154 -4.84 9.23 0.05
N GLU A 155 -4.27 10.28 -0.54
CA GLU A 155 -4.20 11.64 0.03
C GLU A 155 -5.57 12.23 0.44
N GLY A 156 -6.67 11.66 -0.05
CA GLY A 156 -8.03 11.98 0.42
C GLY A 156 -8.22 11.82 1.92
N GLN A 157 -7.39 11.00 2.58
CA GLN A 157 -7.35 10.91 4.05
C GLN A 157 -7.03 12.23 4.74
N LEU A 158 -6.41 13.17 4.03
CA LEU A 158 -6.10 14.53 4.52
C LEU A 158 -7.09 15.59 4.04
N THR A 159 -8.00 15.25 3.14
CA THR A 159 -8.88 16.24 2.45
C THR A 159 -10.37 15.93 2.51
N TYR A 160 -10.78 14.77 3.03
CA TYR A 160 -12.19 14.34 3.05
C TYR A 160 -13.16 15.35 3.67
N GLU A 161 -12.71 16.12 4.69
CA GLU A 161 -13.53 17.17 5.31
C GLU A 161 -13.89 18.30 4.32
N LYS A 162 -12.94 18.64 3.43
CA LYS A 162 -13.17 19.65 2.38
C LYS A 162 -14.19 19.17 1.34
N GLU A 163 -14.33 17.85 1.21
CA GLU A 163 -15.32 17.20 0.37
C GLU A 163 -16.70 17.07 1.03
N GLY A 164 -16.85 17.60 2.26
CA GLY A 164 -18.09 17.53 3.02
C GLY A 164 -18.40 16.15 3.57
N LEU A 165 -17.36 15.29 3.72
CA LEU A 165 -17.49 13.93 4.21
C LEU A 165 -17.03 13.81 5.67
N GLN A 166 -17.55 12.80 6.36
CA GLN A 166 -17.23 12.48 7.76
C GLN A 166 -16.67 11.09 7.87
N VAL A 167 -15.69 10.90 8.76
CA VAL A 167 -15.09 9.58 9.05
C VAL A 167 -16.07 8.73 9.87
N CYS A 168 -16.42 7.58 9.36
CA CYS A 168 -17.13 6.55 10.08
C CYS A 168 -16.16 5.69 10.91
N GLU A 169 -15.01 5.32 10.32
CA GLU A 169 -13.94 4.57 11.00
C GLU A 169 -12.58 4.83 10.34
N ASP A 170 -11.52 4.81 11.14
CA ASP A 170 -10.12 4.74 10.71
C ASP A 170 -9.61 3.32 11.00
N LEU A 171 -9.42 2.54 9.94
CA LEU A 171 -9.07 1.11 10.06
C LEU A 171 -7.66 0.90 10.64
N GLY A 172 -6.76 1.88 10.50
CA GLY A 172 -5.43 1.80 11.13
C GLY A 172 -5.50 2.00 12.64
N LYS A 173 -6.28 2.98 13.10
CA LYS A 173 -6.56 3.18 14.53
C LYS A 173 -7.25 1.97 15.14
N TRP A 174 -8.30 1.48 14.48
CA TRP A 174 -9.00 0.28 14.90
C TRP A 174 -8.06 -0.91 15.01
N TRP A 175 -7.20 -1.14 14.01
CA TRP A 175 -6.26 -2.25 14.02
C TRP A 175 -5.29 -2.16 15.19
N GLY A 176 -4.66 -1.00 15.40
CA GLY A 176 -3.74 -0.78 16.51
C GLY A 176 -4.38 -1.04 17.87
N GLN A 177 -5.61 -0.56 18.08
CA GLN A 177 -6.36 -0.80 19.33
C GLN A 177 -6.63 -2.29 19.58
N GLN A 178 -6.89 -3.07 18.54
CA GLN A 178 -7.19 -4.49 18.65
C GLN A 178 -5.94 -5.39 18.70
N ASN A 179 -4.76 -4.86 18.39
CA ASN A 179 -3.54 -5.66 18.20
C ASN A 179 -2.33 -5.12 18.99
N GLY A 180 -2.57 -4.48 20.15
CA GLY A 180 -1.48 -4.06 21.04
C GLY A 180 -0.58 -2.96 20.47
N GLY A 181 -1.15 -2.05 19.66
CA GLY A 181 -0.40 -0.95 19.03
C GLY A 181 0.45 -1.37 17.83
N LEU A 182 0.18 -2.52 17.22
CA LEU A 182 0.81 -2.88 15.95
C LEU A 182 0.28 -1.99 14.81
N PRO A 183 1.15 -1.53 13.89
CA PRO A 183 0.70 -0.77 12.73
C PRO A 183 -0.13 -1.65 11.79
N LEU A 184 -1.09 -1.09 11.05
CA LEU A 184 -1.82 -1.83 10.02
C LEU A 184 -0.92 -2.03 8.79
N PRO A 185 -0.62 -3.27 8.36
CA PRO A 185 0.17 -3.49 7.16
C PRO A 185 -0.66 -3.16 5.91
N LEU A 186 -0.19 -2.24 5.09
CA LEU A 186 -0.89 -1.79 3.89
C LEU A 186 -0.24 -2.33 2.63
N GLY A 187 0.99 -1.95 2.38
CA GLY A 187 1.75 -2.33 1.22
C GLY A 187 3.21 -2.66 1.53
N GLY A 188 3.87 -3.18 0.54
CA GLY A 188 5.31 -3.44 0.55
C GLY A 188 5.81 -3.62 -0.86
N ASN A 189 7.09 -3.87 -1.01
CA ASN A 189 7.69 -4.24 -2.27
C ASN A 189 8.04 -5.73 -2.27
N VAL A 190 7.87 -6.35 -3.42
CA VAL A 190 8.22 -7.77 -3.64
C VAL A 190 9.18 -7.91 -4.82
N ILE A 191 10.01 -8.97 -4.75
CA ILE A 191 10.89 -9.38 -5.84
C ILE A 191 10.57 -10.79 -6.27
N HIS A 192 10.59 -11.05 -7.58
CA HIS A 192 10.27 -12.35 -8.14
C HIS A 192 11.31 -13.40 -7.74
N LYS A 193 10.86 -14.57 -7.27
CA LYS A 193 11.70 -15.68 -6.79
C LYS A 193 12.53 -16.37 -7.89
N ARG A 194 12.31 -16.02 -9.18
CA ARG A 194 13.15 -16.49 -10.30
C ARG A 194 14.60 -16.01 -10.24
N PHE A 195 14.89 -14.96 -9.47
CA PHE A 195 16.24 -14.50 -9.24
C PHE A 195 16.90 -15.29 -8.12
N ASP A 196 18.19 -15.56 -8.29
CA ASP A 196 19.01 -16.18 -7.24
C ASP A 196 19.01 -15.34 -5.95
N PRO A 197 19.10 -15.96 -4.77
CA PRO A 197 19.08 -15.23 -3.49
C PRO A 197 20.09 -14.09 -3.40
N ALA A 198 21.31 -14.27 -3.95
CA ALA A 198 22.34 -13.23 -3.97
C ALA A 198 21.92 -12.03 -4.85
N VAL A 199 21.28 -12.28 -5.99
CA VAL A 199 20.76 -11.23 -6.87
C VAL A 199 19.58 -10.50 -6.19
N ARG A 200 18.69 -11.25 -5.52
CA ARG A 200 17.57 -10.65 -4.76
C ARG A 200 18.10 -9.71 -3.65
N LYS A 201 19.14 -10.15 -2.94
CA LYS A 201 19.80 -9.33 -1.90
C LYS A 201 20.41 -8.06 -2.49
N GLN A 202 21.17 -8.17 -3.58
CA GLN A 202 21.77 -7.01 -4.26
C GLN A 202 20.72 -5.99 -4.70
N ILE A 203 19.62 -6.45 -5.31
CA ILE A 203 18.51 -5.58 -5.72
C ILE A 203 17.83 -4.94 -4.49
N SER A 204 17.63 -5.72 -3.42
CA SER A 204 17.10 -5.21 -2.15
C SER A 204 17.94 -4.06 -1.59
N ASP A 205 19.26 -4.21 -1.59
CA ASP A 205 20.19 -3.17 -1.10
C ASP A 205 20.10 -1.89 -1.94
N ILE A 206 19.97 -2.02 -3.27
CA ILE A 206 19.81 -0.88 -4.17
C ILE A 206 18.50 -0.13 -3.89
N LEU A 207 17.39 -0.86 -3.71
CA LEU A 207 16.09 -0.25 -3.41
C LEU A 207 16.09 0.45 -2.04
N THR A 208 16.68 -0.18 -1.04
CA THR A 208 16.87 0.43 0.29
C THR A 208 17.73 1.68 0.20
N ALA A 209 18.81 1.65 -0.60
CA ALA A 209 19.65 2.83 -0.83
C ALA A 209 18.89 3.98 -1.52
N SER A 210 17.94 3.66 -2.43
CA SER A 210 17.08 4.69 -3.03
C SER A 210 16.18 5.37 -2.01
N ILE A 211 15.55 4.59 -1.14
CA ILE A 211 14.68 5.12 -0.09
C ILE A 211 15.49 5.98 0.88
N GLN A 212 16.66 5.49 1.33
CA GLN A 212 17.55 6.24 2.21
C GLN A 212 18.00 7.55 1.57
N TYR A 213 18.42 7.51 0.30
CA TYR A 213 18.82 8.70 -0.45
C TYR A 213 17.69 9.74 -0.48
N SER A 214 16.46 9.30 -0.71
CA SER A 214 15.30 10.19 -0.77
C SER A 214 14.99 10.82 0.59
N LEU A 215 15.15 10.07 1.68
CA LEU A 215 15.00 10.60 3.04
C LEU A 215 16.09 11.62 3.38
N ASP A 216 17.34 11.36 2.99
CA ASP A 216 18.49 12.26 3.22
C ASP A 216 18.41 13.53 2.36
N HIS A 217 17.75 13.45 1.19
CA HIS A 217 17.54 14.55 0.25
C HIS A 217 16.06 14.94 0.13
N ARG A 218 15.37 14.96 1.27
CA ARG A 218 13.90 15.07 1.37
C ARG A 218 13.31 16.20 0.52
N ALA A 219 13.90 17.39 0.57
CA ALA A 219 13.39 18.56 -0.17
C ALA A 219 13.32 18.32 -1.69
N SER A 220 14.37 17.72 -2.27
CA SER A 220 14.45 17.41 -3.70
C SER A 220 13.55 16.21 -4.06
N ALA A 221 13.45 15.21 -3.18
CA ALA A 221 12.60 14.06 -3.38
C ALA A 221 11.10 14.44 -3.32
N VAL A 222 10.71 15.35 -2.41
CA VAL A 222 9.34 15.92 -2.37
C VAL A 222 9.04 16.73 -3.61
N GLU A 223 9.98 17.54 -4.10
CA GLU A 223 9.81 18.29 -5.35
C GLU A 223 9.61 17.36 -6.56
N HIS A 224 10.33 16.25 -6.60
CA HIS A 224 10.09 15.20 -7.59
C HIS A 224 8.71 14.56 -7.42
N ALA A 225 8.32 14.22 -6.21
CA ALA A 225 7.03 13.59 -5.89
C ALA A 225 5.82 14.49 -6.23
N LEU A 226 5.99 15.84 -6.19
CA LEU A 226 4.94 16.79 -6.57
C LEU A 226 4.46 16.62 -8.02
N GLN A 227 5.27 16.08 -8.92
CA GLN A 227 4.85 15.79 -10.30
C GLN A 227 3.76 14.73 -10.37
N TYR A 228 3.59 13.97 -9.30
CA TYR A 228 2.61 12.89 -9.13
C TYR A 228 1.50 13.25 -8.13
N ALA A 229 1.63 14.40 -7.46
CA ALA A 229 0.69 14.86 -6.45
C ALA A 229 -0.52 15.55 -7.11
N ARG A 230 -1.62 14.84 -7.24
CA ARG A 230 -2.87 15.32 -7.84
C ARG A 230 -3.45 16.47 -7.01
N ASN A 231 -3.40 17.71 -7.53
CA ASN A 231 -3.99 18.88 -6.89
C ASN A 231 -3.55 19.16 -5.43
N MET A 232 -2.40 18.62 -5.00
CA MET A 232 -1.82 18.89 -3.69
C MET A 232 -0.74 19.97 -3.78
N GLY A 233 -0.80 20.93 -2.86
CA GLY A 233 0.33 21.82 -2.61
C GLY A 233 1.49 21.07 -1.92
N ARG A 234 2.69 21.65 -1.96
CA ARG A 234 3.92 21.07 -1.43
C ARG A 234 3.80 20.57 0.01
N ASP A 235 3.22 21.39 0.90
CA ASP A 235 3.10 21.06 2.33
C ASP A 235 2.22 19.84 2.56
N LEU A 236 1.14 19.69 1.79
CA LEU A 236 0.24 18.55 1.88
C LEU A 236 0.89 17.29 1.32
N ALA A 237 1.63 17.41 0.21
CA ALA A 237 2.39 16.30 -0.38
C ALA A 237 3.50 15.83 0.56
N ASP A 238 4.26 16.76 1.18
CA ASP A 238 5.29 16.42 2.16
C ASP A 238 4.70 15.74 3.41
N LYS A 239 3.54 16.20 3.87
CA LYS A 239 2.81 15.55 4.97
C LYS A 239 2.36 14.15 4.58
N PHE A 240 1.79 13.96 3.39
CA PHE A 240 1.34 12.67 2.89
C PHE A 240 2.51 11.69 2.75
N VAL A 241 3.60 12.13 2.10
CA VAL A 241 4.83 11.34 2.01
C VAL A 241 5.32 10.92 3.39
N GLY A 242 5.36 11.83 4.38
CA GLY A 242 5.81 11.52 5.74
C GLY A 242 4.93 10.50 6.49
N MET A 243 3.67 10.36 6.12
CA MET A 243 2.81 9.31 6.67
C MET A 243 3.26 7.91 6.20
N TYR A 244 3.62 7.75 4.94
CA TYR A 244 3.86 6.45 4.34
C TYR A 244 5.33 6.14 4.07
N VAL A 245 6.20 7.15 3.99
CA VAL A 245 7.66 6.97 3.83
C VAL A 245 8.39 7.41 5.10
N ASN A 246 8.76 6.47 5.92
CA ASN A 246 9.34 6.67 7.24
C ASN A 246 10.24 5.47 7.62
N HIS A 247 10.53 5.28 8.92
CA HIS A 247 11.38 4.19 9.39
C HIS A 247 10.84 2.79 9.02
N TRP A 248 9.51 2.60 8.94
CA TRP A 248 8.91 1.34 8.47
C TRP A 248 9.26 1.05 7.02
N THR A 249 9.42 2.10 6.21
CA THR A 249 9.74 1.97 4.79
C THR A 249 11.20 1.55 4.57
N LEU A 250 12.11 1.91 5.49
CA LEU A 250 13.50 1.45 5.45
C LEU A 250 13.65 -0.02 5.86
N ASP A 251 12.93 -0.43 6.90
CA ASP A 251 12.86 -1.82 7.35
C ASP A 251 11.59 -2.05 8.16
N TYR A 252 10.91 -3.16 7.92
CA TYR A 252 9.74 -3.56 8.71
C TYR A 252 10.05 -3.74 10.20
N GLY A 253 11.29 -4.09 10.54
CA GLY A 253 11.66 -4.54 11.88
C GLY A 253 10.84 -5.75 12.34
N GLU A 254 11.10 -6.26 13.52
CA GLU A 254 10.30 -7.36 14.07
C GLU A 254 8.83 -6.98 14.29
N LYS A 255 8.56 -5.75 14.72
CA LYS A 255 7.20 -5.27 14.96
C LYS A 255 6.37 -5.22 13.68
N GLY A 256 6.93 -4.75 12.56
CA GLY A 256 6.25 -4.72 11.27
C GLY A 256 6.05 -6.13 10.70
N ARG A 257 7.06 -7.00 10.79
CA ARG A 257 6.96 -8.41 10.38
C ARG A 257 5.90 -9.15 11.20
N GLU A 258 5.84 -8.93 12.52
CA GLU A 258 4.80 -9.50 13.38
C GLU A 258 3.42 -8.97 13.00
N SER A 259 3.29 -7.69 12.65
CA SER A 259 2.02 -7.15 12.21
C SER A 259 1.52 -7.81 10.92
N ILE A 260 2.40 -8.07 9.96
CA ILE A 260 2.04 -8.80 8.72
C ILE A 260 1.57 -10.22 9.06
N ARG A 261 2.33 -10.95 9.90
CA ARG A 261 1.93 -12.31 10.33
C ARG A 261 0.55 -12.30 10.97
N ARG A 262 0.30 -11.34 11.86
CA ARG A 262 -0.98 -11.23 12.57
C ARG A 262 -2.13 -10.83 11.65
N PHE A 263 -1.89 -9.92 10.73
CA PHE A 263 -2.91 -9.46 9.77
C PHE A 263 -3.38 -10.60 8.87
N LEU A 264 -2.44 -11.31 8.24
CA LEU A 264 -2.76 -12.43 7.38
C LEU A 264 -3.26 -13.66 8.19
N GLY A 265 -2.70 -13.89 9.37
CA GLY A 265 -3.16 -14.96 10.28
C GLY A 265 -4.62 -14.76 10.69
N ARG A 266 -4.98 -13.55 11.16
CA ARG A 266 -6.39 -13.25 11.50
C ARG A 266 -7.33 -13.35 10.30
N ALA A 267 -6.86 -12.97 9.13
CA ALA A 267 -7.65 -13.13 7.91
C ALA A 267 -7.88 -14.60 7.56
N PHE A 268 -6.88 -15.45 7.73
CA PHE A 268 -7.02 -16.90 7.55
C PHE A 268 -7.97 -17.51 8.60
N GLU A 269 -7.77 -17.21 9.87
CA GLU A 269 -8.64 -17.67 10.98
C GLU A 269 -10.11 -17.26 10.81
N SER A 270 -10.33 -16.10 10.17
CA SER A 270 -11.67 -15.59 9.85
C SER A 270 -12.25 -16.16 8.54
N GLY A 271 -11.54 -17.07 7.87
CA GLY A 271 -11.97 -17.66 6.60
C GLY A 271 -11.95 -16.70 5.41
N LEU A 272 -11.19 -15.61 5.52
CA LEU A 272 -11.05 -14.60 4.45
C LEU A 272 -9.91 -14.92 3.47
N LEU A 273 -8.97 -15.78 3.88
CA LEU A 273 -7.89 -16.30 3.05
C LEU A 273 -7.99 -17.83 2.94
N PRO A 274 -7.66 -18.42 1.78
CA PRO A 274 -7.85 -19.84 1.54
C PRO A 274 -6.85 -20.74 2.29
N HIS A 275 -5.70 -20.23 2.68
CA HIS A 275 -4.64 -20.95 3.40
C HIS A 275 -3.79 -19.99 4.24
N GLN A 276 -3.10 -20.53 5.22
CA GLN A 276 -2.12 -19.77 6.01
C GLN A 276 -0.91 -19.46 5.14
N GLN A 277 -0.40 -18.22 5.23
CA GLN A 277 0.71 -17.76 4.40
C GLN A 277 2.04 -18.02 5.06
N GLU A 278 2.98 -18.56 4.28
CA GLU A 278 4.39 -18.56 4.63
C GLU A 278 5.04 -17.27 4.12
N LEU A 279 5.59 -16.49 5.05
CA LEU A 279 6.21 -15.20 4.72
C LEU A 279 7.71 -15.39 4.47
N GLU A 280 8.13 -15.10 3.25
CA GLU A 280 9.55 -15.05 2.91
C GLU A 280 9.98 -13.59 2.73
N PHE A 281 10.96 -13.18 3.53
CA PHE A 281 11.63 -11.88 3.37
C PHE A 281 13.02 -12.09 2.80
N VAL A 282 13.41 -11.21 1.87
CA VAL A 282 14.81 -11.13 1.41
C VAL A 282 15.65 -10.63 2.58
N PRO A 283 16.83 -11.23 2.85
CA PRO A 283 17.72 -10.82 3.93
C PRO A 283 18.23 -9.38 3.83
#